data_ce724a602af05890979eaf9da7fd8d4f
#
_entry.id   ce724a602af05890979eaf9da7fd8d4f
#
_cell.length_a   1.000
_cell.length_b   1.000
_cell.length_c   1.000
_cell.angle_alpha   90.00
_cell.angle_beta   90.00
_cell.angle_gamma   90.00
#
_symmetry.space_group_name_H-M   'P 1'
#
loop_
_entity.id
_entity.type
_entity.pdbx_description
1 polymer ?
#
loop_
_entity_poly.entity_id
_entity_poly.type
_entity_poly.pdbx_seq_one_letter_code
_entity_poly.pdbx_strand_id
1 'polypeptide(L)' 'LIVKADDGREYHVDDPNGFYQHLVDFHSDNSIGNNSVHEENGYYFTVTPSFYDTVKKFIEK' A
#
# COMPACT_ATOMS: atom_id res chain seq x y z
N LEU A 1 6.15 -5.29 -7.96
CA LEU A 1 4.82 -4.90 -7.51
C LEU A 1 4.41 -3.57 -8.14
N ILE A 2 3.28 -3.57 -8.79
CA ILE A 2 2.69 -2.36 -9.36
C ILE A 2 1.39 -2.11 -8.64
N VAL A 3 1.23 -0.88 -8.12
CA VAL A 3 -0.01 -0.48 -7.46
C VAL A 3 -0.54 0.78 -8.13
N LYS A 4 -1.82 1.04 -7.98
CA LYS A 4 -2.46 2.20 -8.58
C LYS A 4 -2.64 3.29 -7.53
N ALA A 5 -2.14 4.48 -7.83
CA ALA A 5 -2.31 5.64 -6.97
C ALA A 5 -3.76 6.15 -7.03
N ASP A 6 -4.12 7.02 -6.10
CA ASP A 6 -5.50 7.55 -6.03
C ASP A 6 -5.93 8.29 -7.28
N ASP A 7 -4.98 8.87 -8.02
CA ASP A 7 -5.28 9.57 -9.27
C ASP A 7 -5.29 8.65 -10.50
N GLY A 8 -5.15 7.36 -10.31
CA GLY A 8 -5.18 6.36 -11.38
C GLY A 8 -3.84 6.05 -12.00
N ARG A 9 -2.76 6.75 -11.64
CA ARG A 9 -1.43 6.44 -12.16
C ARG A 9 -0.91 5.14 -11.56
N GLU A 10 -0.14 4.40 -12.34
CA GLU A 10 0.54 3.20 -11.84
C GLU A 10 1.86 3.57 -11.18
N TYR A 11 2.14 2.95 -10.06
CA TYR A 11 3.39 3.15 -9.34
C TYR A 11 4.13 1.82 -9.22
N HIS A 12 5.37 1.80 -9.68
CA HIS A 12 6.23 0.61 -9.60
C HIS A 12 6.98 0.64 -8.29
N VAL A 13 6.67 -0.30 -7.42
CA VAL A 13 7.27 -0.38 -6.08
C VAL A 13 8.58 -1.15 -6.17
N ASP A 14 9.70 -0.45 -5.92
CA ASP A 14 11.04 -1.06 -6.00
C ASP A 14 11.32 -1.99 -4.84
N ASP A 15 10.79 -1.69 -3.65
CA ASP A 15 11.00 -2.49 -2.45
C ASP A 15 9.64 -2.90 -1.87
N PRO A 16 9.03 -3.98 -2.40
CA PRO A 16 7.70 -4.39 -1.94
C PRO A 16 7.64 -4.71 -0.44
N ASN A 17 8.68 -5.33 0.11
CA ASN A 17 8.69 -5.67 1.54
C ASN A 17 8.70 -4.42 2.40
N GLY A 18 9.52 -3.43 2.05
CA GLY A 18 9.55 -2.17 2.78
C GLY A 18 8.25 -1.40 2.64
N PHE A 19 7.67 -1.40 1.44
CA PHE A 19 6.39 -0.76 1.18
C PHE A 19 5.30 -1.37 2.06
N TYR A 20 5.21 -2.69 2.09
CA TYR A 20 4.24 -3.40 2.91
C TYR A 20 4.46 -3.11 4.40
N GLN A 21 5.72 -3.14 4.85
CA GLN A 21 6.02 -2.89 6.26
C GLN A 21 5.56 -1.49 6.69
N HIS A 22 5.73 -0.50 5.82
CA HIS A 22 5.24 0.84 6.09
C HIS A 22 3.71 0.87 6.22
N LEU A 23 3.01 0.14 5.37
CA LEU A 23 1.55 0.04 5.47
C LEU A 23 1.14 -0.62 6.78
N VAL A 24 1.84 -1.66 7.20
CA VAL A 24 1.57 -2.33 8.48
C VAL A 24 1.75 -1.36 9.65
N ASP A 25 2.85 -0.61 9.64
CA ASP A 25 3.22 0.24 10.77
C ASP A 25 2.37 1.49 10.90
N PHE A 26 1.95 2.09 9.77
CA PHE A 26 1.35 3.41 9.77
C PHE A 26 -0.05 3.49 9.16
N HIS A 27 -0.50 2.46 8.46
CA HIS A 27 -1.73 2.54 7.68
C HIS A 27 -2.65 1.36 7.89
N SER A 28 -2.49 0.65 9.01
CA SER A 28 -3.35 -0.50 9.30
C SER A 28 -3.70 -0.58 10.77
N ASP A 29 -4.84 -1.23 11.05
CA ASP A 29 -5.29 -1.59 12.38
C ASP A 29 -5.67 -3.07 12.34
N ASN A 30 -5.11 -3.88 13.23
CA ASN A 30 -5.40 -5.32 13.30
C ASN A 30 -5.20 -6.01 11.93
N SER A 31 -4.13 -5.63 11.23
CA SER A 31 -3.78 -6.21 9.92
C SER A 31 -4.82 -5.91 8.83
N ILE A 32 -5.53 -4.79 8.95
CA ILE A 32 -6.50 -4.34 7.95
C ILE A 32 -6.17 -2.88 7.63
N GLY A 33 -6.16 -2.52 6.34
CA GLY A 33 -5.95 -1.13 5.94
C GLY A 33 -6.94 -0.21 6.63
N ASN A 34 -6.47 0.93 7.14
CA ASN A 34 -7.28 1.82 7.98
C ASN A 34 -7.78 3.07 7.26
N ASN A 35 -7.69 3.07 5.93
CA ASN A 35 -8.14 4.18 5.07
C ASN A 35 -7.34 5.47 5.23
N SER A 36 -6.16 5.41 5.85
CA SER A 36 -5.28 6.56 5.88
C SER A 36 -4.53 6.67 4.56
N VAL A 37 -3.94 7.84 4.29
CA VAL A 37 -3.26 8.11 3.03
C VAL A 37 -1.76 7.95 3.19
N HIS A 38 -1.16 7.13 2.32
CA HIS A 38 0.29 6.98 2.21
C HIS A 38 0.77 7.81 1.03
N GLU A 39 1.81 8.62 1.25
CA GLU A 39 2.45 9.39 0.17
C GLU A 39 3.84 8.82 -0.07
N GLU A 40 4.19 8.63 -1.35
CA GLU A 40 5.53 8.17 -1.72
C GLU A 40 5.87 8.71 -3.09
N ASN A 41 6.97 9.45 -3.17
CA ASN A 41 7.48 10.00 -4.43
C ASN A 41 6.45 10.80 -5.23
N GLY A 42 5.58 11.53 -4.52
CA GLY A 42 4.54 12.34 -5.15
C GLY A 42 3.29 11.59 -5.55
N TYR A 43 3.19 10.32 -5.16
CA TYR A 43 2.00 9.51 -5.39
C TYR A 43 1.27 9.35 -4.06
N TYR A 44 -0.07 9.36 -4.13
CA TYR A 44 -0.91 9.22 -2.94
C TYR A 44 -1.74 7.94 -3.04
N PHE A 45 -1.77 7.20 -1.95
CA PHE A 45 -2.49 5.92 -1.89
C PHE A 45 -3.40 5.92 -0.67
N THR A 46 -4.71 5.83 -0.87
CA THR A 46 -5.62 5.59 0.25
C THR A 46 -5.54 4.11 0.58
N VAL A 47 -5.05 3.79 1.77
CA VAL A 47 -4.82 2.40 2.18
C VAL A 47 -6.12 1.80 2.69
N THR A 48 -7.00 1.48 1.74
CA THR A 48 -8.25 0.78 2.04
C THR A 48 -7.94 -0.66 2.45
N PRO A 49 -8.89 -1.37 3.07
CA PRO A 49 -8.71 -2.80 3.32
C PRO A 49 -8.36 -3.58 2.06
N SER A 50 -8.98 -3.23 0.93
CA SER A 50 -8.71 -3.88 -0.36
C SER A 50 -7.29 -3.61 -0.84
N PHE A 51 -6.82 -2.36 -0.76
CA PHE A 51 -5.47 -1.99 -1.16
C PHE A 51 -4.44 -2.73 -0.31
N TYR A 52 -4.63 -2.71 1.00
CA TYR A 52 -3.75 -3.39 1.94
C TYR A 52 -3.68 -4.88 1.63
N ASP A 53 -4.83 -5.51 1.39
CA ASP A 53 -4.90 -6.93 1.10
C ASP A 53 -4.17 -7.28 -0.20
N THR A 54 -4.29 -6.44 -1.22
CA THR A 54 -3.60 -6.63 -2.50
C THR A 54 -2.08 -6.69 -2.28
N VAL A 55 -1.54 -5.75 -1.51
CA VAL A 55 -0.11 -5.70 -1.22
C VAL A 55 0.31 -6.89 -0.37
N LYS A 56 -0.48 -7.21 0.65
CA LYS A 56 -0.22 -8.34 1.54
C LYS A 56 -0.13 -9.66 0.76
N LYS A 57 -1.08 -9.89 -0.14
CA LYS A 57 -1.09 -11.12 -0.93
C LYS A 57 0.11 -11.22 -1.85
N PHE A 58 0.57 -10.10 -2.39
CA PHE A 58 1.77 -10.09 -3.21
C PHE A 58 2.98 -10.54 -2.39
N ILE A 59 3.11 -10.01 -1.16
CA ILE A 59 4.23 -10.32 -0.27
C ILE A 59 4.20 -11.78 0.19
N GLU A 60 2.99 -12.33 0.44
CA GLU A 60 2.81 -13.67 0.99
C GLU A 60 2.86 -14.79 -0.04
N LYS A 61 3.11 -14.50 -1.28
CA LYS A 61 3.18 -15.52 -2.32
C LYS A 61 4.23 -16.56 -2.06
#